data_1f017ce610a90c12aca8cb853acd8d73
#
_entry.id   1f017ce610a90c12aca8cb853acd8d73
#
_cell.length_a   1.000
_cell.length_b   1.000
_cell.length_c   1.000
_cell.angle_alpha   90.00
_cell.angle_beta   90.00
_cell.angle_gamma   90.00
#
_symmetry.space_group_name_H-M   'P 1'
#
loop_
_entity.id
_entity.type
_entity.pdbx_description
1 polymer ?
#
loop_
_entity_poly.entity_id
_entity_poly.type
_entity_poly.pdbx_seq_one_letter_code
_entity_poly.pdbx_strand_id
1 'polypeptide(L)'
;VCELELEIRVGPAAALLELALELSAEVPLMPCDISKAERGYRLFNASSYDLRLHAGSWQAESTVDEVIAASGMQLLGHSQRLAEQYRHAGQWRLFREMTVTLTALRASFGVFDLALPRSSVQAFVQPMDNLLGQFKPLVLAGWADDEHGHKAREQAKDVFADAINDPAWGQLFVGLAFWLQSQGWTLNRPPKGQRIGALTLPRWLLAAVAKEIQELKVPHTNDPDSAVSIWMDQQPRLARLYYLLSGFRGFLQVPEPDRLFGELNKLQALLEQYPMVEEEQKPLLMDALRKQGQRLRKLNAWRELNG
;
A
#
# COMPACT_ATOMS: atom_id res chain seq x y z
N VAL A 1 23.28 16.27 -8.04
CA VAL A 1 22.26 16.06 -7.04
C VAL A 1 22.54 17.05 -5.91
N CYS A 2 21.56 17.92 -5.59
CA CYS A 2 21.63 18.73 -4.38
C CYS A 2 20.99 17.90 -3.25
N GLU A 3 21.66 17.83 -2.10
CA GLU A 3 21.21 17.11 -0.94
C GLU A 3 21.16 18.07 0.26
N LEU A 4 20.07 18.00 1.01
CA LEU A 4 19.87 18.73 2.24
C LEU A 4 19.79 17.71 3.37
N GLU A 5 20.66 17.86 4.38
CA GLU A 5 20.64 17.06 5.61
C GLU A 5 20.19 17.94 6.77
N LEU A 6 19.23 17.49 7.52
CA LEU A 6 18.79 18.10 8.76
C LEU A 6 19.24 17.25 9.93
N GLU A 7 20.07 17.80 10.80
CA GLU A 7 20.58 17.12 11.99
C GLU A 7 20.07 17.78 13.27
N ILE A 8 19.53 16.97 14.18
CA ILE A 8 19.12 17.44 15.49
C ILE A 8 20.32 17.42 16.43
N ARG A 9 20.59 18.56 17.06
CA ARG A 9 21.60 18.65 18.13
C ARG A 9 20.94 18.66 19.51
N VAL A 10 19.80 19.33 19.64
CA VAL A 10 19.05 19.44 20.88
C VAL A 10 17.57 19.63 20.51
N GLY A 11 16.68 18.95 21.20
CA GLY A 11 15.23 19.08 20.99
C GLY A 11 14.55 17.77 20.56
N PRO A 12 13.23 17.79 20.32
CA PRO A 12 12.48 16.63 19.88
C PRO A 12 12.70 16.35 18.40
N ALA A 13 12.74 15.08 18.02
CA ALA A 13 12.88 14.66 16.60
C ALA A 13 11.77 15.19 15.71
N ALA A 14 10.57 15.46 16.26
CA ALA A 14 9.45 16.05 15.54
C ALA A 14 9.80 17.42 14.93
N ALA A 15 10.65 18.23 15.57
CA ALA A 15 11.06 19.53 15.05
C ALA A 15 11.82 19.44 13.72
N LEU A 16 12.55 18.34 13.47
CA LEU A 16 13.17 18.11 12.15
C LEU A 16 12.14 17.90 11.05
N LEU A 17 11.10 17.13 11.36
CA LEU A 17 10.04 16.85 10.38
C LEU A 17 9.14 18.07 10.13
N GLU A 18 8.92 18.91 11.15
CA GLU A 18 8.23 20.19 10.98
C GLU A 18 9.02 21.10 10.02
N LEU A 19 10.32 21.29 10.26
CA LEU A 19 11.17 22.07 9.36
C LEU A 19 11.24 21.46 7.95
N ALA A 20 11.36 20.13 7.83
CA ALA A 20 11.35 19.45 6.55
C ALA A 20 10.02 19.65 5.80
N LEU A 21 8.90 19.68 6.53
CA LEU A 21 7.57 19.94 5.96
C LEU A 21 7.45 21.37 5.45
N GLU A 22 7.92 22.36 6.21
CA GLU A 22 7.98 23.77 5.76
C GLU A 22 8.82 23.90 4.48
N LEU A 23 10.01 23.29 4.46
CA LEU A 23 10.87 23.31 3.27
C LEU A 23 10.22 22.63 2.06
N SER A 24 9.47 21.53 2.28
CA SER A 24 8.78 20.83 1.19
C SER A 24 7.66 21.64 0.54
N ALA A 25 7.17 22.69 1.20
CA ALA A 25 6.20 23.61 0.61
C ALA A 25 6.83 24.58 -0.39
N GLU A 26 8.12 24.89 -0.20
CA GLU A 26 8.85 25.89 -0.99
C GLU A 26 9.66 25.25 -2.14
N VAL A 27 10.15 24.03 -1.93
CA VAL A 27 11.00 23.36 -2.91
C VAL A 27 10.62 21.89 -3.08
N PRO A 28 10.73 21.34 -4.30
CA PRO A 28 10.56 19.91 -4.52
C PRO A 28 11.59 19.11 -3.72
N LEU A 29 11.12 18.31 -2.79
CA LEU A 29 11.97 17.43 -1.97
C LEU A 29 11.60 15.97 -2.21
N MET A 30 12.62 15.16 -2.44
CA MET A 30 12.49 13.71 -2.42
C MET A 30 13.12 13.20 -1.12
N PRO A 31 12.33 12.81 -0.09
CA PRO A 31 12.90 12.25 1.12
C PRO A 31 13.75 11.01 0.80
N CYS A 32 14.92 10.93 1.41
CA CYS A 32 15.90 9.87 1.18
C CYS A 32 16.17 9.13 2.49
N ASP A 33 16.06 7.81 2.46
CA ASP A 33 16.33 6.90 3.58
C ASP A 33 17.67 6.15 3.41
N ILE A 34 18.38 6.39 2.31
CA ILE A 34 19.64 5.72 1.98
C ILE A 34 20.81 6.63 2.33
N SER A 35 21.66 6.17 3.26
CA SER A 35 22.82 6.94 3.71
C SER A 35 23.88 7.12 2.62
N LYS A 36 24.72 8.15 2.75
CA LYS A 36 25.88 8.36 1.85
C LYS A 36 26.81 7.16 1.82
N ALA A 37 27.05 6.53 2.98
CA ALA A 37 27.86 5.33 3.07
C ALA A 37 27.25 4.17 2.28
N GLU A 38 25.96 3.94 2.43
CA GLU A 38 25.23 2.92 1.69
C GLU A 38 25.28 3.17 0.17
N ARG A 39 25.15 4.42 -0.27
CA ARG A 39 25.35 4.80 -1.67
C ARG A 39 26.78 4.57 -2.16
N GLY A 40 27.79 4.85 -1.32
CA GLY A 40 29.18 4.57 -1.61
C GLY A 40 29.45 3.08 -1.78
N TYR A 41 28.94 2.24 -0.87
CA TYR A 41 29.02 0.78 -1.02
C TYR A 41 28.39 0.25 -2.29
N ARG A 42 27.31 0.88 -2.74
CA ARG A 42 26.62 0.51 -3.99
C ARG A 42 27.49 0.73 -5.23
N LEU A 43 28.31 1.80 -5.25
CA LEU A 43 29.25 2.03 -6.36
C LEU A 43 30.30 0.93 -6.41
N PHE A 44 30.63 0.35 -5.26
CA PHE A 44 31.58 -0.76 -5.16
C PHE A 44 30.90 -2.12 -5.44
N ASN A 45 29.69 -2.35 -4.94
CA ASN A 45 28.95 -3.59 -5.10
C ASN A 45 27.45 -3.31 -5.36
N ALA A 46 27.05 -3.45 -6.63
CA ALA A 46 25.67 -3.19 -7.07
C ALA A 46 24.59 -4.08 -6.39
N SER A 47 24.99 -5.21 -5.77
CA SER A 47 24.08 -6.13 -5.06
C SER A 47 23.84 -5.77 -3.60
N SER A 48 24.44 -4.69 -3.08
CA SER A 48 24.44 -4.36 -1.65
C SER A 48 23.12 -3.84 -1.08
N TYR A 49 22.13 -3.53 -1.92
CA TYR A 49 20.86 -3.03 -1.41
C TYR A 49 19.90 -4.14 -1.05
N ASP A 50 19.49 -4.16 0.22
CA ASP A 50 18.31 -4.93 0.61
C ASP A 50 17.05 -4.09 0.38
N LEU A 51 16.36 -4.41 -0.70
CA LEU A 51 15.10 -3.79 -1.09
C LEU A 51 13.89 -4.68 -0.74
N ARG A 52 14.07 -5.68 0.12
CA ARG A 52 12.96 -6.49 0.60
C ARG A 52 12.21 -5.75 1.70
N LEU A 53 10.89 -5.87 1.67
CA LEU A 53 10.08 -5.45 2.80
C LEU A 53 10.33 -6.44 3.95
N HIS A 54 10.96 -5.97 5.01
CA HIS A 54 11.21 -6.80 6.19
C HIS A 54 9.91 -7.07 6.95
N ALA A 55 9.90 -8.12 7.77
CA ALA A 55 8.80 -8.36 8.69
C ALA A 55 8.65 -7.18 9.66
N GLY A 56 7.42 -6.85 10.02
CA GLY A 56 7.16 -5.79 10.98
C GLY A 56 7.72 -6.08 12.37
N SER A 57 8.08 -5.03 13.10
CA SER A 57 8.65 -5.11 14.45
C SER A 57 7.60 -5.25 15.57
N TRP A 58 6.30 -5.30 15.24
CA TRP A 58 5.23 -5.43 16.22
C TRP A 58 5.13 -6.85 16.79
N GLN A 59 4.61 -6.94 18.01
CA GLN A 59 4.37 -8.18 18.76
C GLN A 59 2.86 -8.42 18.96
N ALA A 60 2.49 -9.57 19.49
CA ALA A 60 1.10 -9.88 19.79
C ALA A 60 0.48 -8.91 20.83
N GLU A 61 1.29 -8.41 21.75
CA GLU A 61 0.90 -7.46 22.79
C GLU A 61 0.81 -6.02 22.29
N SER A 62 1.36 -5.72 21.10
CA SER A 62 1.32 -4.39 20.52
C SER A 62 -0.12 -3.92 20.35
N THR A 63 -0.37 -2.67 20.71
CA THR A 63 -1.65 -2.00 20.51
C THR A 63 -1.85 -1.65 19.04
N VAL A 64 -3.10 -1.46 18.64
CA VAL A 64 -3.42 -1.01 17.27
C VAL A 64 -2.74 0.31 16.94
N ASP A 65 -2.63 1.25 17.89
CA ASP A 65 -1.95 2.53 17.68
C ASP A 65 -0.44 2.35 17.40
N GLU A 66 0.23 1.47 18.14
CA GLU A 66 1.65 1.14 17.88
C GLU A 66 1.82 0.46 16.52
N VAL A 67 0.88 -0.42 16.15
CA VAL A 67 0.91 -1.10 14.84
C VAL A 67 0.68 -0.11 13.70
N ILE A 68 -0.24 0.84 13.84
CA ILE A 68 -0.45 1.91 12.83
C ILE A 68 0.86 2.68 12.60
N ALA A 69 1.50 3.13 13.69
CA ALA A 69 2.75 3.87 13.60
C ALA A 69 3.86 3.04 12.94
N ALA A 70 4.09 1.84 13.45
CA ALA A 70 5.19 0.98 12.99
C ALA A 70 4.99 0.50 11.55
N SER A 71 3.80 0.01 11.19
CA SER A 71 3.52 -0.49 9.84
C SER A 71 3.47 0.65 8.81
N GLY A 72 2.94 1.81 9.20
CA GLY A 72 2.92 3.00 8.35
C GLY A 72 4.35 3.49 8.04
N MET A 73 5.19 3.64 9.06
CA MET A 73 6.60 4.04 8.88
C MET A 73 7.39 3.02 8.05
N GLN A 74 7.16 1.72 8.26
CA GLN A 74 7.81 0.67 7.49
C GLN A 74 7.46 0.75 6.00
N LEU A 75 6.17 0.87 5.66
CA LEU A 75 5.72 0.99 4.26
C LEU A 75 6.19 2.30 3.63
N LEU A 76 6.17 3.40 4.39
CA LEU A 76 6.65 4.70 3.94
C LEU A 76 8.14 4.65 3.62
N GLY A 77 8.98 4.19 4.54
CA GLY A 77 10.42 4.06 4.34
C GLY A 77 10.75 3.11 3.19
N HIS A 78 10.05 1.97 3.09
CA HIS A 78 10.25 1.04 1.97
C HIS A 78 9.90 1.68 0.61
N SER A 79 8.79 2.42 0.51
CA SER A 79 8.44 3.12 -0.71
C SER A 79 9.46 4.19 -1.11
N GLN A 80 10.02 4.92 -0.13
CA GLN A 80 11.08 5.91 -0.35
C GLN A 80 12.37 5.26 -0.88
N ARG A 81 12.79 4.14 -0.28
CA ARG A 81 13.96 3.37 -0.76
C ARG A 81 13.76 2.86 -2.19
N LEU A 82 12.60 2.34 -2.51
CA LEU A 82 12.25 1.89 -3.87
C LEU A 82 12.22 3.07 -4.85
N ALA A 83 11.65 4.21 -4.46
CA ALA A 83 11.62 5.43 -5.26
C ALA A 83 13.04 5.94 -5.59
N GLU A 84 13.92 6.01 -4.59
CA GLU A 84 15.32 6.39 -4.81
C GLU A 84 16.04 5.43 -5.76
N GLN A 85 15.84 4.13 -5.56
CA GLN A 85 16.41 3.11 -6.42
C GLN A 85 15.88 3.19 -7.86
N TYR A 86 14.58 3.43 -8.02
CA TYR A 86 13.98 3.59 -9.34
C TYR A 86 14.53 4.83 -10.05
N ARG A 87 14.65 5.95 -9.35
CA ARG A 87 15.28 7.17 -9.88
C ARG A 87 16.68 6.90 -10.45
N HIS A 88 17.45 6.04 -9.78
CA HIS A 88 18.82 5.71 -10.18
C HIS A 88 18.91 4.68 -11.29
N ALA A 89 18.19 3.57 -11.14
CA ALA A 89 18.36 2.39 -11.98
C ALA A 89 17.35 2.32 -13.13
N GLY A 90 16.23 3.03 -13.05
CA GLY A 90 15.15 2.99 -14.04
C GLY A 90 14.51 1.61 -14.22
N GLN A 91 14.78 0.66 -13.30
CA GLN A 91 14.32 -0.72 -13.43
C GLN A 91 12.82 -0.80 -13.16
N TRP A 92 12.07 -1.28 -14.13
CA TRP A 92 10.62 -1.46 -14.07
C TRP A 92 10.11 -2.18 -12.81
N ARG A 93 10.82 -3.20 -12.36
CA ARG A 93 10.47 -3.93 -11.14
C ARG A 93 10.36 -3.02 -9.93
N LEU A 94 11.25 -2.02 -9.79
CA LEU A 94 11.26 -1.10 -8.65
C LEU A 94 10.04 -0.17 -8.66
N PHE A 95 9.65 0.33 -9.83
CA PHE A 95 8.44 1.14 -9.98
C PHE A 95 7.18 0.35 -9.60
N ARG A 96 7.09 -0.89 -10.06
CA ARG A 96 6.01 -1.79 -9.72
C ARG A 96 5.93 -2.04 -8.21
N GLU A 97 7.04 -2.44 -7.58
CA GLU A 97 7.10 -2.74 -6.15
C GLU A 97 6.81 -1.49 -5.30
N MET A 98 7.27 -0.32 -5.71
CA MET A 98 6.92 0.96 -5.09
C MET A 98 5.41 1.23 -5.17
N THR A 99 4.80 1.04 -6.33
CA THR A 99 3.35 1.25 -6.52
C THR A 99 2.53 0.28 -5.66
N VAL A 100 2.97 -0.98 -5.55
CA VAL A 100 2.35 -1.98 -4.65
C VAL A 100 2.48 -1.55 -3.19
N THR A 101 3.66 -1.08 -2.77
CA THR A 101 3.90 -0.61 -1.39
C THR A 101 3.04 0.61 -1.05
N LEU A 102 2.95 1.58 -1.96
CA LEU A 102 2.08 2.76 -1.81
C LEU A 102 0.59 2.36 -1.77
N THR A 103 0.20 1.36 -2.56
CA THR A 103 -1.17 0.81 -2.50
C THR A 103 -1.47 0.17 -1.14
N ALA A 104 -0.51 -0.56 -0.57
CA ALA A 104 -0.64 -1.13 0.77
C ALA A 104 -0.72 -0.03 1.85
N LEU A 105 0.11 1.00 1.77
CA LEU A 105 0.07 2.16 2.66
C LEU A 105 -1.29 2.89 2.57
N ARG A 106 -1.80 3.10 1.36
CA ARG A 106 -3.13 3.69 1.15
C ARG A 106 -4.26 2.80 1.69
N ALA A 107 -4.16 1.49 1.51
CA ALA A 107 -5.14 0.53 2.02
C ALA A 107 -5.18 0.50 3.56
N SER A 108 -4.03 0.70 4.22
CA SER A 108 -3.96 0.72 5.69
C SER A 108 -4.88 1.77 6.32
N PHE A 109 -5.07 2.94 5.69
CA PHE A 109 -6.00 3.96 6.19
C PHE A 109 -7.45 3.45 6.27
N GLY A 110 -7.87 2.61 5.31
CA GLY A 110 -9.19 2.00 5.33
C GLY A 110 -9.30 0.81 6.28
N VAL A 111 -8.20 0.10 6.51
CA VAL A 111 -8.12 -1.02 7.46
C VAL A 111 -8.25 -0.53 8.89
N PHE A 112 -7.60 0.59 9.21
CA PHE A 112 -7.62 1.20 10.54
C PHE A 112 -8.70 2.29 10.71
N ASP A 113 -9.72 2.34 9.84
CA ASP A 113 -10.74 3.39 9.78
C ASP A 113 -11.47 3.67 11.11
N LEU A 114 -11.62 2.65 11.95
CA LEU A 114 -12.25 2.77 13.27
C LEU A 114 -11.32 3.40 14.32
N ALA A 115 -10.01 3.29 14.14
CA ALA A 115 -9.00 3.90 15.01
C ALA A 115 -8.55 5.27 14.47
N LEU A 116 -8.62 5.49 13.15
CA LEU A 116 -8.21 6.70 12.46
C LEU A 116 -9.40 7.61 12.17
N PRO A 117 -9.49 8.82 12.76
CA PRO A 117 -10.49 9.80 12.37
C PRO A 117 -10.33 10.16 10.87
N ARG A 118 -11.44 10.23 10.14
CA ARG A 118 -11.40 10.59 8.70
C ARG A 118 -10.69 11.91 8.46
N SER A 119 -10.92 12.89 9.32
CA SER A 119 -10.28 14.22 9.24
C SER A 119 -8.76 14.15 9.34
N SER A 120 -8.20 13.20 10.08
CA SER A 120 -6.75 13.09 10.28
C SER A 120 -6.02 12.47 9.07
N VAL A 121 -6.72 11.68 8.25
CA VAL A 121 -6.12 11.02 7.06
C VAL A 121 -6.46 11.73 5.75
N GLN A 122 -7.45 12.62 5.74
CA GLN A 122 -7.95 13.24 4.51
C GLN A 122 -6.87 14.00 3.73
N ALA A 123 -5.95 14.65 4.43
CA ALA A 123 -4.84 15.38 3.82
C ALA A 123 -3.90 14.47 3.00
N PHE A 124 -3.87 13.17 3.30
CA PHE A 124 -2.99 12.20 2.63
C PHE A 124 -3.72 11.34 1.61
N VAL A 125 -5.02 11.13 1.81
CA VAL A 125 -5.84 10.24 0.96
C VAL A 125 -5.87 10.74 -0.48
N GLN A 126 -6.26 11.98 -0.70
CA GLN A 126 -6.41 12.52 -2.05
C GLN A 126 -5.09 12.63 -2.82
N PRO A 127 -3.99 13.17 -2.24
CA PRO A 127 -2.69 13.16 -2.92
C PRO A 127 -2.21 11.76 -3.27
N MET A 128 -2.40 10.78 -2.38
CA MET A 128 -2.01 9.41 -2.63
C MET A 128 -2.87 8.74 -3.71
N ASP A 129 -4.19 8.99 -3.71
CA ASP A 129 -5.09 8.48 -4.75
C ASP A 129 -4.75 9.08 -6.12
N ASN A 130 -4.38 10.36 -6.19
CA ASN A 130 -3.92 11.00 -7.41
C ASN A 130 -2.63 10.36 -7.94
N LEU A 131 -1.66 10.13 -7.07
CA LEU A 131 -0.39 9.49 -7.42
C LEU A 131 -0.60 8.05 -7.91
N LEU A 132 -1.38 7.27 -7.17
CA LEU A 132 -1.71 5.89 -7.55
C LEU A 132 -2.55 5.83 -8.83
N GLY A 133 -3.39 6.81 -9.08
CA GLY A 133 -4.16 6.94 -10.31
C GLY A 133 -3.28 7.11 -11.56
N GLN A 134 -2.11 7.73 -11.41
CA GLN A 134 -1.12 7.85 -12.49
C GLN A 134 -0.26 6.57 -12.62
N PHE A 135 0.15 5.97 -11.52
CA PHE A 135 1.10 4.86 -11.52
C PHE A 135 0.49 3.51 -11.89
N LYS A 136 -0.70 3.19 -11.33
CA LYS A 136 -1.32 1.87 -11.53
C LYS A 136 -1.59 1.50 -12.99
N PRO A 137 -2.12 2.41 -13.85
CA PRO A 137 -2.32 2.09 -15.26
C PRO A 137 -1.01 1.73 -15.97
N LEU A 138 0.08 2.43 -15.62
CA LEU A 138 1.40 2.15 -16.17
C LEU A 138 1.95 0.80 -15.69
N VAL A 139 1.71 0.45 -14.41
CA VAL A 139 2.08 -0.86 -13.88
C VAL A 139 1.33 -1.97 -14.62
N LEU A 140 0.04 -1.81 -14.85
CA LEU A 140 -0.76 -2.80 -15.58
C LEU A 140 -0.28 -2.96 -17.04
N ALA A 141 -0.17 -1.85 -17.76
CA ALA A 141 0.26 -1.87 -19.15
C ALA A 141 1.70 -2.40 -19.32
N GLY A 142 2.59 -2.06 -18.39
CA GLY A 142 4.02 -2.44 -18.43
C GLY A 142 4.28 -3.95 -18.24
N TRP A 143 3.27 -4.77 -17.92
CA TRP A 143 3.39 -6.22 -17.88
C TRP A 143 3.44 -6.87 -19.26
N ALA A 144 2.90 -6.23 -20.28
CA ALA A 144 2.92 -6.77 -21.63
C ALA A 144 4.36 -6.83 -22.17
N ASP A 145 4.67 -7.91 -22.88
CA ASP A 145 6.00 -8.15 -23.46
C ASP A 145 6.02 -7.77 -24.93
N ASP A 146 5.40 -6.62 -25.23
CA ASP A 146 5.24 -6.05 -26.55
C ASP A 146 5.64 -4.58 -26.58
N GLU A 147 5.45 -3.91 -27.72
CA GLU A 147 5.74 -2.47 -27.90
C GLU A 147 4.90 -1.60 -26.94
N HIS A 148 3.67 -1.98 -26.66
CA HIS A 148 2.81 -1.24 -25.75
C HIS A 148 3.33 -1.29 -24.30
N GLY A 149 3.72 -2.47 -23.83
CA GLY A 149 4.35 -2.61 -22.51
C GLY A 149 5.68 -1.89 -22.42
N HIS A 150 6.48 -1.88 -23.49
CA HIS A 150 7.72 -1.10 -23.53
C HIS A 150 7.45 0.40 -23.42
N LYS A 151 6.49 0.94 -24.18
CA LYS A 151 6.09 2.35 -24.09
C LYS A 151 5.60 2.73 -22.69
N ALA A 152 4.79 1.87 -22.06
CA ALA A 152 4.31 2.11 -20.71
C ALA A 152 5.46 2.16 -19.69
N ARG A 153 6.47 1.31 -19.83
CA ARG A 153 7.68 1.33 -18.98
C ARG A 153 8.51 2.59 -19.16
N GLU A 154 8.66 3.10 -20.39
CA GLU A 154 9.34 4.39 -20.62
C GLU A 154 8.50 5.56 -20.09
N GLN A 155 7.20 5.59 -20.36
CA GLN A 155 6.30 6.61 -19.81
C GLN A 155 6.32 6.65 -18.28
N ALA A 156 6.48 5.50 -17.62
CA ALA A 156 6.60 5.45 -16.17
C ALA A 156 7.81 6.22 -15.63
N LYS A 157 8.91 6.31 -16.39
CA LYS A 157 10.08 7.12 -16.00
C LYS A 157 9.76 8.61 -16.03
N ASP A 158 9.08 9.07 -17.08
CA ASP A 158 8.71 10.47 -17.22
C ASP A 158 7.69 10.88 -16.14
N VAL A 159 6.62 10.09 -15.97
CA VAL A 159 5.59 10.35 -14.95
C VAL A 159 6.18 10.33 -13.54
N PHE A 160 7.11 9.43 -13.25
CA PHE A 160 7.80 9.40 -11.97
C PHE A 160 8.73 10.61 -11.79
N ALA A 161 9.47 11.00 -12.83
CA ALA A 161 10.33 12.18 -12.79
C ALA A 161 9.52 13.45 -12.52
N ASP A 162 8.37 13.60 -13.18
CA ASP A 162 7.46 14.72 -12.94
C ASP A 162 6.94 14.72 -11.50
N ALA A 163 6.51 13.56 -11.00
CA ALA A 163 5.99 13.43 -9.64
C ALA A 163 7.01 13.82 -8.56
N ILE A 164 8.27 13.38 -8.65
CA ILE A 164 9.31 13.71 -7.64
C ILE A 164 9.84 15.15 -7.74
N ASN A 165 9.59 15.81 -8.86
CA ASN A 165 9.92 17.22 -9.07
C ASN A 165 8.76 18.17 -8.69
N ASP A 166 7.60 17.62 -8.30
CA ASP A 166 6.49 18.39 -7.77
C ASP A 166 6.62 18.50 -6.23
N PRO A 167 6.48 19.70 -5.64
CA PRO A 167 6.47 19.90 -4.19
C PRO A 167 5.47 18.99 -3.45
N ALA A 168 4.37 18.60 -4.10
CA ALA A 168 3.37 17.70 -3.54
C ALA A 168 3.93 16.33 -3.12
N TRP A 169 4.99 15.84 -3.78
CA TRP A 169 5.69 14.62 -3.38
C TRP A 169 6.30 14.78 -1.98
N GLY A 170 7.13 15.81 -1.78
CA GLY A 170 7.76 16.10 -0.50
C GLY A 170 6.74 16.33 0.60
N GLN A 171 5.73 17.15 0.33
CA GLN A 171 4.64 17.43 1.28
C GLN A 171 3.91 16.16 1.71
N LEU A 172 3.59 15.26 0.77
CA LEU A 172 2.93 13.99 1.08
C LEU A 172 3.81 13.10 1.96
N PHE A 173 5.05 12.85 1.56
CA PHE A 173 5.91 11.87 2.23
C PHE A 173 6.45 12.38 3.56
N VAL A 174 6.88 13.64 3.64
CA VAL A 174 7.31 14.25 4.90
C VAL A 174 6.14 14.45 5.85
N GLY A 175 4.99 14.90 5.34
CA GLY A 175 3.77 15.03 6.13
C GLY A 175 3.29 13.71 6.72
N LEU A 176 3.35 12.63 5.95
CA LEU A 176 3.06 11.27 6.45
C LEU A 176 4.05 10.84 7.53
N ALA A 177 5.36 11.06 7.33
CA ALA A 177 6.37 10.73 8.33
C ALA A 177 6.12 11.48 9.65
N PHE A 178 5.85 12.77 9.59
CA PHE A 178 5.51 13.60 10.75
C PHE A 178 4.24 13.11 11.45
N TRP A 179 3.17 12.86 10.70
CA TRP A 179 1.90 12.38 11.21
C TRP A 179 2.00 11.00 11.87
N LEU A 180 2.76 10.08 11.26
CA LEU A 180 3.00 8.74 11.82
C LEU A 180 3.84 8.80 13.10
N GLN A 181 4.92 9.58 13.10
CA GLN A 181 5.82 9.70 14.24
C GLN A 181 5.16 10.41 15.43
N SER A 182 4.36 11.44 15.16
CA SER A 182 3.61 12.17 16.20
C SER A 182 2.31 11.48 16.63
N GLN A 183 1.95 10.37 16.00
CA GLN A 183 0.65 9.73 16.16
C GLN A 183 -0.50 10.74 15.99
N GLY A 184 -0.44 11.54 14.93
CA GLY A 184 -1.34 12.67 14.70
C GLY A 184 -2.83 12.31 14.69
N TRP A 185 -3.19 11.04 14.49
CA TRP A 185 -4.58 10.55 14.60
C TRP A 185 -5.12 10.51 16.01
N THR A 186 -4.29 10.58 17.04
CA THR A 186 -4.73 10.56 18.44
C THR A 186 -5.31 11.90 18.89
N LEU A 187 -4.95 12.99 18.20
CA LEU A 187 -5.47 14.32 18.46
C LEU A 187 -6.96 14.37 18.11
N ASN A 188 -7.78 14.81 19.05
CA ASN A 188 -9.23 14.95 18.90
C ASN A 188 -9.97 13.66 18.46
N ARG A 189 -9.38 12.48 18.74
CA ARG A 189 -9.97 11.20 18.40
C ARG A 189 -11.20 10.89 19.29
N PRO A 190 -12.34 10.45 18.70
CA PRO A 190 -13.51 10.06 19.48
C PRO A 190 -13.22 8.91 20.45
N PRO A 191 -13.96 8.76 21.57
CA PRO A 191 -13.74 7.70 22.56
C PRO A 191 -13.81 6.27 21.99
N LYS A 192 -14.63 6.06 20.95
CA LYS A 192 -14.67 4.76 20.24
C LYS A 192 -13.34 4.46 19.59
N GLY A 193 -12.76 5.42 18.89
CA GLY A 193 -11.45 5.28 18.24
C GLY A 193 -10.32 5.04 19.26
N GLN A 194 -10.37 5.72 20.42
CA GLN A 194 -9.40 5.50 21.49
C GLN A 194 -9.44 4.05 22.00
N ARG A 195 -10.64 3.51 22.22
CA ARG A 195 -10.80 2.09 22.63
C ARG A 195 -10.29 1.11 21.58
N ILE A 196 -10.53 1.37 20.30
CA ILE A 196 -10.02 0.53 19.22
C ILE A 196 -8.49 0.62 19.15
N GLY A 197 -7.92 1.81 19.24
CA GLY A 197 -6.47 2.03 19.24
C GLY A 197 -5.73 1.29 20.36
N ALA A 198 -6.39 1.09 21.50
CA ALA A 198 -5.85 0.39 22.67
C ALA A 198 -6.03 -1.15 22.60
N LEU A 199 -6.72 -1.71 21.60
CA LEU A 199 -6.83 -3.17 21.44
C LEU A 199 -5.48 -3.80 21.09
N THR A 200 -5.25 -5.02 21.56
CA THR A 200 -4.10 -5.82 21.13
C THR A 200 -4.25 -6.31 19.70
N LEU A 201 -3.14 -6.48 19.00
CA LEU A 201 -3.09 -6.85 17.59
C LEU A 201 -3.94 -8.08 17.23
N PRO A 202 -3.84 -9.25 17.88
CA PRO A 202 -4.59 -10.43 17.46
C PRO A 202 -6.10 -10.25 17.57
N ARG A 203 -6.56 -9.58 18.65
CA ARG A 203 -7.99 -9.32 18.87
C ARG A 203 -8.59 -8.39 17.81
N TRP A 204 -7.87 -7.35 17.47
CA TRP A 204 -8.29 -6.41 16.44
C TRP A 204 -8.21 -7.04 15.04
N LEU A 205 -7.11 -7.77 14.76
CA LEU A 205 -6.85 -8.36 13.44
C LEU A 205 -7.93 -9.33 13.00
N LEU A 206 -8.36 -10.21 13.91
CA LEU A 206 -9.46 -11.16 13.64
C LEU A 206 -10.74 -10.40 13.23
N ALA A 207 -11.11 -9.38 14.00
CA ALA A 207 -12.29 -8.57 13.71
C ALA A 207 -12.16 -7.78 12.39
N ALA A 208 -10.97 -7.27 12.09
CA ALA A 208 -10.69 -6.53 10.84
C ALA A 208 -10.82 -7.44 9.62
N VAL A 209 -10.22 -8.63 9.66
CA VAL A 209 -10.33 -9.62 8.56
C VAL A 209 -11.77 -10.09 8.40
N ALA A 210 -12.47 -10.40 9.49
CA ALA A 210 -13.87 -10.81 9.45
C ALA A 210 -14.75 -9.73 8.81
N LYS A 211 -14.60 -8.46 9.21
CA LYS A 211 -15.33 -7.32 8.60
C LYS A 211 -15.12 -7.27 7.08
N GLU A 212 -13.88 -7.32 6.62
CA GLU A 212 -13.59 -7.21 5.19
C GLU A 212 -14.13 -8.41 4.39
N ILE A 213 -14.11 -9.62 4.96
CA ILE A 213 -14.66 -10.82 4.31
C ILE A 213 -16.19 -10.78 4.29
N GLN A 214 -16.85 -10.43 5.41
CA GLN A 214 -18.32 -10.37 5.50
C GLN A 214 -18.93 -9.35 4.54
N GLU A 215 -18.23 -8.25 4.32
CA GLU A 215 -18.68 -7.20 3.42
C GLU A 215 -18.24 -7.44 1.95
N LEU A 216 -17.41 -8.45 1.65
CA LEU A 216 -16.97 -8.77 0.30
C LEU A 216 -18.11 -9.44 -0.49
N LYS A 217 -18.60 -8.74 -1.50
CA LYS A 217 -19.68 -9.22 -2.35
C LYS A 217 -19.11 -10.09 -3.47
N VAL A 218 -19.48 -11.37 -3.49
CA VAL A 218 -19.19 -12.24 -4.64
C VAL A 218 -20.38 -12.17 -5.58
N PRO A 219 -20.21 -11.73 -6.83
CA PRO A 219 -21.32 -11.59 -7.79
C PRO A 219 -22.09 -12.90 -7.98
N HIS A 220 -23.41 -12.79 -8.04
CA HIS A 220 -24.32 -13.91 -8.33
C HIS A 220 -24.97 -13.79 -9.70
N THR A 221 -24.78 -12.66 -10.38
CA THR A 221 -25.36 -12.40 -11.69
C THR A 221 -24.67 -13.24 -12.76
N ASN A 222 -25.45 -13.62 -13.79
CA ASN A 222 -24.92 -14.24 -14.99
C ASN A 222 -24.55 -13.20 -16.06
N ASP A 223 -24.92 -11.94 -15.85
CA ASP A 223 -24.51 -10.83 -16.71
C ASP A 223 -23.05 -10.45 -16.44
N PRO A 224 -22.15 -10.59 -17.44
CA PRO A 224 -20.73 -10.36 -17.27
C PRO A 224 -20.39 -8.93 -16.84
N ASP A 225 -21.02 -7.94 -17.45
CA ASP A 225 -20.70 -6.52 -17.21
C ASP A 225 -21.08 -6.10 -15.78
N SER A 226 -22.25 -6.53 -15.32
CA SER A 226 -22.67 -6.32 -13.93
C SER A 226 -21.76 -7.04 -12.94
N ALA A 227 -21.30 -8.26 -13.25
CA ALA A 227 -20.40 -9.01 -12.39
C ALA A 227 -19.03 -8.32 -12.27
N VAL A 228 -18.48 -7.81 -13.37
CA VAL A 228 -17.23 -7.04 -13.38
C VAL A 228 -17.38 -5.76 -12.60
N SER A 229 -18.43 -4.98 -12.84
CA SER A 229 -18.67 -3.74 -12.09
C SER A 229 -18.68 -4.00 -10.58
N ILE A 230 -19.37 -5.05 -10.11
CA ILE A 230 -19.37 -5.44 -8.69
C ILE A 230 -17.96 -5.77 -8.19
N TRP A 231 -17.13 -6.47 -8.96
CA TRP A 231 -15.76 -6.76 -8.56
C TRP A 231 -14.87 -5.52 -8.55
N MET A 232 -14.99 -4.66 -9.56
CA MET A 232 -14.19 -3.43 -9.66
C MET A 232 -14.50 -2.47 -8.51
N ASP A 233 -15.75 -2.35 -8.10
CA ASP A 233 -16.17 -1.56 -6.94
C ASP A 233 -15.54 -2.05 -5.62
N GLN A 234 -15.09 -3.29 -5.58
CA GLN A 234 -14.49 -3.90 -4.40
C GLN A 234 -12.96 -3.92 -4.41
N GLN A 235 -12.32 -3.38 -5.43
CA GLN A 235 -10.86 -3.26 -5.50
C GLN A 235 -10.23 -2.68 -4.21
N PRO A 236 -10.77 -1.59 -3.62
CA PRO A 236 -10.23 -1.06 -2.37
C PRO A 236 -10.33 -2.05 -1.20
N ARG A 237 -11.38 -2.88 -1.16
CA ARG A 237 -11.58 -3.91 -0.14
C ARG A 237 -10.60 -5.07 -0.31
N LEU A 238 -10.39 -5.51 -1.55
CA LEU A 238 -9.40 -6.53 -1.86
C LEU A 238 -7.99 -6.07 -1.48
N ALA A 239 -7.65 -4.80 -1.73
CA ALA A 239 -6.38 -4.22 -1.31
C ALA A 239 -6.22 -4.23 0.23
N ARG A 240 -7.29 -3.95 1.00
CA ARG A 240 -7.28 -4.03 2.47
C ARG A 240 -7.12 -5.47 2.97
N LEU A 241 -7.83 -6.42 2.38
CA LEU A 241 -7.65 -7.85 2.70
C LEU A 241 -6.23 -8.30 2.40
N TYR A 242 -5.70 -7.91 1.25
CA TYR A 242 -4.32 -8.22 0.89
C TYR A 242 -3.33 -7.66 1.91
N TYR A 243 -3.49 -6.40 2.31
CA TYR A 243 -2.66 -5.77 3.34
C TYR A 243 -2.72 -6.53 4.68
N LEU A 244 -3.94 -6.87 5.15
CA LEU A 244 -4.14 -7.62 6.40
C LEU A 244 -3.47 -9.00 6.36
N LEU A 245 -3.71 -9.76 5.30
CA LEU A 245 -3.22 -11.13 5.17
C LEU A 245 -1.72 -11.22 4.90
N SER A 246 -1.13 -10.25 4.19
CA SER A 246 0.31 -10.23 3.92
C SER A 246 1.11 -9.64 5.08
N GLY A 247 0.66 -8.48 5.60
CA GLY A 247 1.40 -7.72 6.62
C GLY A 247 1.36 -8.35 8.02
N PHE A 248 0.30 -9.12 8.32
CA PHE A 248 0.08 -9.68 9.66
C PHE A 248 -0.02 -11.20 9.67
N ARG A 249 0.56 -11.86 8.67
CA ARG A 249 0.45 -13.33 8.46
C ARG A 249 0.77 -14.15 9.70
N GLY A 250 1.79 -13.78 10.48
CA GLY A 250 2.21 -14.48 11.69
C GLY A 250 1.24 -14.37 12.88
N PHE A 251 0.27 -13.47 12.81
CA PHE A 251 -0.69 -13.19 13.88
C PHE A 251 -2.13 -13.58 13.50
N LEU A 252 -2.34 -14.10 12.28
CA LEU A 252 -3.66 -14.47 11.81
C LEU A 252 -4.15 -15.75 12.50
N GLN A 253 -5.25 -15.65 13.25
CA GLN A 253 -5.94 -16.76 13.88
C GLN A 253 -7.16 -17.19 13.04
N VAL A 254 -6.91 -17.48 11.76
CA VAL A 254 -7.93 -17.97 10.82
C VAL A 254 -7.47 -19.31 10.25
N PRO A 255 -8.39 -20.22 9.90
CA PRO A 255 -8.02 -21.47 9.24
C PRO A 255 -7.37 -21.23 7.88
N GLU A 256 -6.32 -21.98 7.58
CA GLU A 256 -5.67 -21.99 6.28
C GLU A 256 -5.35 -20.59 5.71
N PRO A 257 -4.67 -19.67 6.45
CA PRO A 257 -4.49 -18.28 6.05
C PRO A 257 -3.74 -18.17 4.71
N ASP A 258 -2.81 -19.07 4.44
CA ASP A 258 -2.04 -19.09 3.19
C ASP A 258 -2.89 -19.45 1.98
N ARG A 259 -3.85 -20.34 2.18
CA ARG A 259 -4.79 -20.72 1.12
C ARG A 259 -5.76 -19.60 0.81
N LEU A 260 -6.29 -18.95 1.85
CA LEU A 260 -7.12 -17.74 1.68
C LEU A 260 -6.38 -16.65 0.92
N PHE A 261 -5.14 -16.35 1.32
CA PHE A 261 -4.28 -15.39 0.66
C PHE A 261 -4.01 -15.77 -0.81
N GLY A 262 -3.68 -17.03 -1.06
CA GLY A 262 -3.43 -17.52 -2.43
C GLY A 262 -4.65 -17.41 -3.35
N GLU A 263 -5.85 -17.69 -2.85
CA GLU A 263 -7.07 -17.57 -3.65
C GLU A 263 -7.48 -16.10 -3.87
N LEU A 264 -7.23 -15.21 -2.92
CA LEU A 264 -7.42 -13.77 -3.11
C LEU A 264 -6.43 -13.19 -4.12
N ASN A 265 -5.17 -13.62 -4.12
CA ASN A 265 -4.18 -13.21 -5.12
C ASN A 265 -4.58 -13.61 -6.54
N LYS A 266 -5.11 -14.83 -6.71
CA LYS A 266 -5.62 -15.27 -8.01
C LYS A 266 -6.80 -14.42 -8.48
N LEU A 267 -7.71 -14.07 -7.56
CA LEU A 267 -8.83 -13.18 -7.86
C LEU A 267 -8.35 -11.80 -8.31
N GLN A 268 -7.41 -11.22 -7.58
CA GLN A 268 -6.84 -9.91 -7.90
C GLN A 268 -6.14 -9.93 -9.26
N ALA A 269 -5.32 -10.95 -9.54
CA ALA A 269 -4.65 -11.09 -10.82
C ALA A 269 -5.63 -11.17 -12.01
N LEU A 270 -6.75 -11.88 -11.85
CA LEU A 270 -7.80 -11.95 -12.87
C LEU A 270 -8.48 -10.59 -13.09
N LEU A 271 -8.72 -9.83 -12.01
CA LEU A 271 -9.32 -8.49 -12.09
C LEU A 271 -8.38 -7.48 -12.74
N GLU A 272 -7.10 -7.57 -12.47
CA GLU A 272 -6.07 -6.72 -13.08
C GLU A 272 -5.91 -7.00 -14.58
N GLN A 273 -6.11 -8.24 -15.00
CA GLN A 273 -6.07 -8.62 -16.43
C GLN A 273 -7.31 -8.14 -17.21
N TYR A 274 -8.46 -8.00 -16.56
CA TYR A 274 -9.73 -7.75 -17.25
C TYR A 274 -9.73 -6.52 -18.17
N PRO A 275 -9.22 -5.35 -17.77
CA PRO A 275 -9.20 -4.18 -18.65
C PRO A 275 -8.21 -4.29 -19.83
N MET A 276 -7.34 -5.31 -19.81
CA MET A 276 -6.24 -5.47 -20.77
C MET A 276 -6.49 -6.54 -21.82
N VAL A 277 -7.51 -7.39 -21.61
CA VAL A 277 -7.83 -8.45 -22.56
C VAL A 277 -8.77 -7.94 -23.65
N GLU A 278 -8.63 -8.49 -24.86
CA GLU A 278 -9.52 -8.21 -25.98
C GLU A 278 -10.95 -8.68 -25.69
N GLU A 279 -11.94 -8.04 -26.33
CA GLU A 279 -13.38 -8.34 -26.12
C GLU A 279 -13.69 -9.83 -26.27
N GLU A 280 -13.03 -10.52 -27.21
CA GLU A 280 -13.23 -11.94 -27.46
C GLU A 280 -12.77 -12.83 -26.27
N GLN A 281 -11.84 -12.37 -25.45
CA GLN A 281 -11.28 -13.10 -24.31
C GLN A 281 -12.04 -12.79 -23.00
N LYS A 282 -12.78 -11.68 -22.93
CA LYS A 282 -13.53 -11.27 -21.74
C LYS A 282 -14.47 -12.34 -21.19
N PRO A 283 -15.24 -13.09 -22.00
CA PRO A 283 -16.13 -14.14 -21.50
C PRO A 283 -15.37 -15.27 -20.76
N LEU A 284 -14.19 -15.64 -21.24
CA LEU A 284 -13.34 -16.66 -20.61
C LEU A 284 -12.82 -16.18 -19.25
N LEU A 285 -12.39 -14.91 -19.18
CA LEU A 285 -11.89 -14.30 -17.94
C LEU A 285 -13.04 -14.15 -16.91
N MET A 286 -14.24 -13.84 -17.36
CA MET A 286 -15.45 -13.79 -16.52
C MET A 286 -15.77 -15.15 -15.90
N ASP A 287 -15.70 -16.23 -16.68
CA ASP A 287 -15.90 -17.57 -16.15
C ASP A 287 -14.83 -17.93 -15.11
N ALA A 288 -13.57 -17.53 -15.35
CA ALA A 288 -12.49 -17.69 -14.40
C ALA A 288 -12.73 -16.90 -13.09
N LEU A 289 -13.16 -15.65 -13.16
CA LEU A 289 -13.53 -14.81 -12.01
C LEU A 289 -14.69 -15.43 -11.21
N ARG A 290 -15.73 -15.93 -11.88
CA ARG A 290 -16.85 -16.62 -11.25
C ARG A 290 -16.41 -17.89 -10.51
N LYS A 291 -15.59 -18.72 -11.15
CA LYS A 291 -15.02 -19.94 -10.54
C LYS A 291 -14.13 -19.59 -9.34
N GLN A 292 -13.36 -18.51 -9.44
CA GLN A 292 -12.49 -18.04 -8.36
C GLN A 292 -13.31 -17.55 -7.15
N GLY A 293 -14.39 -16.78 -7.37
CA GLY A 293 -15.31 -16.39 -6.31
C GLY A 293 -15.97 -17.59 -5.61
N GLN A 294 -16.36 -18.64 -6.38
CA GLN A 294 -16.90 -19.88 -5.81
C GLN A 294 -15.86 -20.65 -4.97
N ARG A 295 -14.58 -20.64 -5.39
CA ARG A 295 -13.49 -21.28 -4.61
C ARG A 295 -13.28 -20.57 -3.28
N LEU A 296 -13.24 -19.23 -3.27
CA LEU A 296 -13.13 -18.44 -2.04
C LEU A 296 -14.23 -18.80 -1.03
N ARG A 297 -15.49 -18.90 -1.46
CA ARG A 297 -16.62 -19.26 -0.59
C ARG A 297 -16.53 -20.65 0.01
N LYS A 298 -15.79 -21.58 -0.62
CA LYS A 298 -15.61 -22.95 -0.14
C LYS A 298 -14.52 -23.10 0.91
N LEU A 299 -13.69 -22.07 1.13
CA LEU A 299 -12.64 -22.10 2.13
C LEU A 299 -13.21 -22.14 3.54
N ASN A 300 -12.56 -22.90 4.42
CA ASN A 300 -12.94 -22.95 5.84
C ASN A 300 -12.84 -21.56 6.49
N ALA A 301 -11.74 -20.85 6.24
CA ALA A 301 -11.57 -19.47 6.69
C ALA A 301 -12.74 -18.55 6.29
N TRP A 302 -13.22 -18.68 5.04
CA TRP A 302 -14.36 -17.90 4.57
C TRP A 302 -15.63 -18.25 5.34
N ARG A 303 -15.90 -19.53 5.55
CA ARG A 303 -17.12 -20.00 6.22
C ARG A 303 -17.15 -19.61 7.69
N GLU A 304 -16.03 -19.75 8.41
CA GLU A 304 -15.92 -19.38 9.82
C GLU A 304 -16.05 -17.86 10.05
N LEU A 305 -15.55 -17.05 9.13
CA LEU A 305 -15.61 -15.60 9.24
C LEU A 305 -16.93 -14.98 8.76
N ASN A 306 -17.73 -15.73 7.98
CA ASN A 306 -19.07 -15.30 7.52
C ASN A 306 -20.23 -15.93 8.32
N GLY A 307 -19.95 -16.93 9.15
CA GLY A 307 -20.96 -17.59 10.00
C GLY A 307 -21.11 -16.89 11.30
#